data_585afc5dad227e88c7edd5c2bf1ff603
#
_entry.id   585afc5dad227e88c7edd5c2bf1ff603
#
_cell.length_a   1.000
_cell.length_b   1.000
_cell.length_c   1.000
_cell.angle_alpha   90.00
_cell.angle_beta   90.00
_cell.angle_gamma   90.00
#
_symmetry.space_group_name_H-M   'P 1'
#
loop_
_entity.id
_entity.type
_entity.pdbx_description
1 polymer ?
#
loop_
_entity_poly.entity_id
_entity_poly.type
_entity_poly.pdbx_seq_one_letter_code
_entity_poly.pdbx_strand_id
1 'polypeptide(L)'
;MKDVFKVLPTTQEEKEYMIVIGKHLATTEKFPTREAAEERIDSIDWNLIAAMIYACKEADEYEKKLKRSAKKYTNNSKKED
;
A
#
# COMPACT_ATOMS: atom_id res chain seq x y z
N MET A 1 -14.84 12.21 4.83
CA MET A 1 -14.41 10.85 4.44
C MET A 1 -12.91 10.85 4.17
N LYS A 2 -12.24 9.78 4.49
CA LYS A 2 -10.78 9.70 4.39
C LYS A 2 -10.39 9.12 3.04
N ASP A 3 -10.30 9.98 2.05
CA ASP A 3 -10.15 9.59 0.63
C ASP A 3 -8.83 8.93 0.27
N VAL A 4 -7.83 9.01 1.16
CA VAL A 4 -6.55 8.35 0.91
C VAL A 4 -6.67 6.83 0.96
N PHE A 5 -7.70 6.33 1.61
CA PHE A 5 -7.94 4.90 1.72
C PHE A 5 -8.89 4.40 0.65
N LYS A 6 -8.66 3.17 0.21
CA LYS A 6 -9.56 2.48 -0.69
C LYS A 6 -9.89 1.12 -0.11
N VAL A 7 -11.13 0.68 -0.32
CA VAL A 7 -11.58 -0.63 0.08
C VAL A 7 -11.65 -1.50 -1.17
N LEU A 8 -10.88 -2.57 -1.20
CA LEU A 8 -10.80 -3.47 -2.34
C LEU A 8 -11.13 -4.89 -1.90
N PRO A 9 -11.80 -5.68 -2.76
CA PRO A 9 -12.01 -7.09 -2.45
C PRO A 9 -10.69 -7.85 -2.51
N THR A 10 -10.51 -8.82 -1.62
CA THR A 10 -9.31 -9.65 -1.59
C THR A 10 -9.38 -10.79 -2.58
N THR A 11 -10.60 -11.16 -3.01
CA THR A 11 -10.83 -12.24 -3.96
C THR A 11 -11.83 -11.79 -5.01
N GLN A 12 -11.89 -12.52 -6.12
CA GLN A 12 -12.87 -12.25 -7.18
C GLN A 12 -14.31 -12.47 -6.72
N GLU A 13 -14.49 -13.26 -5.68
CA GLU A 13 -15.81 -13.55 -5.13
C GLU A 13 -16.35 -12.44 -4.24
N GLU A 14 -15.50 -11.47 -3.91
CA GLU A 14 -15.87 -10.31 -3.10
C GLU A 14 -16.42 -10.70 -1.72
N LYS A 15 -15.88 -11.76 -1.13
CA LYS A 15 -16.29 -12.22 0.20
C LYS A 15 -15.52 -11.57 1.33
N GLU A 16 -14.35 -11.02 1.04
CA GLU A 16 -13.53 -10.32 2.01
C GLU A 16 -13.00 -9.05 1.38
N TYR A 17 -12.79 -8.05 2.22
CA TYR A 17 -12.30 -6.74 1.77
C TYR A 17 -11.05 -6.36 2.55
N MET A 18 -10.20 -5.58 1.92
CA MET A 18 -9.00 -5.05 2.52
C MET A 18 -8.96 -3.54 2.35
N ILE A 19 -8.21 -2.88 3.23
CA ILE A 19 -8.02 -1.44 3.16
C ILE A 19 -6.61 -1.17 2.63
N VAL A 20 -6.52 -0.36 1.59
CA VAL A 20 -5.22 0.01 1.01
C VAL A 20 -5.06 1.51 1.02
N ILE A 21 -3.81 1.95 1.06
CA ILE A 21 -3.43 3.35 0.95
C ILE A 21 -2.39 3.42 -0.18
N GLY A 22 -2.77 4.06 -1.31
CA GLY A 22 -1.96 4.00 -2.51
C GLY A 22 -1.86 2.55 -2.99
N LYS A 23 -0.65 2.04 -3.11
CA LYS A 23 -0.40 0.65 -3.50
C LYS A 23 -0.04 -0.26 -2.32
N HIS A 24 -0.17 0.25 -1.09
CA HIS A 24 0.21 -0.47 0.11
C HIS A 24 -1.00 -0.86 0.93
N LEU A 25 -0.90 -1.98 1.66
CA LEU A 25 -1.92 -2.34 2.63
C LEU A 25 -1.87 -1.40 3.81
N ALA A 26 -3.01 -0.82 4.16
CA ALA A 26 -3.11 0.05 5.32
C ALA A 26 -3.18 -0.76 6.62
N THR A 27 -3.75 -1.95 6.55
CA THR A 27 -3.86 -2.85 7.70
C THR A 27 -3.85 -4.28 7.20
N THR A 28 -3.43 -5.21 8.07
CA THR A 28 -3.48 -6.63 7.76
C THR A 28 -4.84 -7.25 7.99
N GLU A 29 -5.78 -6.49 8.57
CA GLU A 29 -7.12 -6.95 8.83
C GLU A 29 -7.91 -7.16 7.54
N LYS A 30 -8.79 -8.13 7.55
CA LYS A 30 -9.73 -8.37 6.46
C LYS A 30 -11.15 -8.24 7.00
N PHE A 31 -12.04 -7.77 6.17
CA PHE A 31 -13.38 -7.43 6.59
C PHE A 31 -14.41 -8.21 5.77
N PRO A 32 -15.49 -8.67 6.41
CA PRO A 32 -16.51 -9.46 5.69
C PRO A 32 -17.37 -8.62 4.75
N THR A 33 -17.43 -7.31 4.96
CA THR A 33 -18.22 -6.42 4.12
C THR A 33 -17.45 -5.13 3.86
N ARG A 34 -17.83 -4.44 2.79
CA ARG A 34 -17.26 -3.13 2.48
C ARG A 34 -17.57 -2.11 3.57
N GLU A 35 -18.78 -2.18 4.13
CA GLU A 35 -19.21 -1.27 5.18
C GLU A 35 -18.37 -1.45 6.45
N ALA A 36 -18.01 -2.68 6.79
CA ALA A 36 -17.16 -2.94 7.95
C ALA A 36 -15.78 -2.32 7.74
N ALA A 37 -15.23 -2.41 6.52
CA ALA A 37 -13.95 -1.79 6.19
C ALA A 37 -14.06 -0.26 6.28
N GLU A 38 -15.12 0.32 5.79
CA GLU A 38 -15.35 1.77 5.84
C GLU A 38 -15.46 2.26 7.27
N GLU A 39 -16.14 1.51 8.13
CA GLU A 39 -16.24 1.85 9.55
C GLU A 39 -14.86 1.83 10.21
N ARG A 40 -14.03 0.86 9.84
CA ARG A 40 -12.67 0.79 10.37
C ARG A 40 -11.86 2.01 9.95
N ILE A 41 -12.01 2.44 8.70
CA ILE A 41 -11.33 3.65 8.21
C ILE A 41 -11.76 4.88 9.02
N ASP A 42 -13.05 5.02 9.27
CA ASP A 42 -13.56 6.15 10.04
C ASP A 42 -13.04 6.18 11.47
N SER A 43 -12.68 5.01 12.03
CA SER A 43 -12.16 4.93 13.38
C SER A 43 -10.67 5.21 13.48
N ILE A 44 -9.96 5.33 12.34
CA ILE A 44 -8.51 5.59 12.36
C ILE A 44 -8.26 7.05 12.71
N ASP A 45 -7.35 7.26 13.67
CA ASP A 45 -6.95 8.59 14.09
C ASP A 45 -6.15 9.31 12.99
N TRP A 46 -6.36 10.62 12.85
CA TRP A 46 -5.65 11.41 11.84
C TRP A 46 -4.14 11.40 12.02
N ASN A 47 -3.66 11.31 13.27
CA ASN A 47 -2.21 11.20 13.51
C ASN A 47 -1.66 9.89 12.93
N LEU A 48 -2.42 8.82 13.06
CA LEU A 48 -2.04 7.53 12.50
C LEU A 48 -2.08 7.56 10.98
N ILE A 49 -3.07 8.24 10.41
CA ILE A 49 -3.17 8.41 8.95
C ILE A 49 -1.95 9.14 8.42
N ALA A 50 -1.55 10.23 9.07
CA ALA A 50 -0.36 10.98 8.67
C ALA A 50 0.89 10.10 8.72
N ALA A 51 1.03 9.28 9.77
CA ALA A 51 2.15 8.35 9.87
C ALA A 51 2.14 7.30 8.77
N MET A 52 0.97 6.79 8.42
CA MET A 52 0.82 5.83 7.32
C MET A 52 1.22 6.43 5.98
N ILE A 53 0.77 7.64 5.70
CA ILE A 53 1.11 8.34 4.46
C ILE A 53 2.61 8.56 4.37
N TYR A 54 3.22 8.99 5.46
CA TYR A 54 4.66 9.21 5.52
C TYR A 54 5.43 7.91 5.27
N ALA A 55 5.00 6.82 5.92
CA ALA A 55 5.63 5.52 5.76
C ALA A 55 5.52 5.02 4.32
N CYS A 56 4.36 5.21 3.68
CA CYS A 56 4.18 4.82 2.29
C CYS A 56 5.08 5.63 1.36
N LYS A 57 5.23 6.91 1.63
CA LYS A 57 6.10 7.78 0.84
C LYS A 57 7.55 7.34 0.94
N GLU A 58 8.02 7.03 2.16
CA GLU A 58 9.37 6.54 2.36
C GLU A 58 9.59 5.19 1.68
N ALA A 59 8.61 4.29 1.76
CA ALA A 59 8.70 3.00 1.11
C ALA A 59 8.81 3.15 -0.40
N ASP A 60 8.04 4.06 -0.98
CA ASP A 60 8.08 4.33 -2.41
C ASP A 60 9.44 4.90 -2.85
N GLU A 61 9.99 5.80 -2.06
CA GLU A 61 11.30 6.37 -2.35
C GLU A 61 12.40 5.31 -2.24
N TYR A 62 12.32 4.45 -1.24
CA TYR A 62 13.26 3.35 -1.07
C TYR A 62 13.18 2.38 -2.25
N GLU A 63 11.98 2.05 -2.68
CA GLU A 63 11.78 1.19 -3.84
C GLU A 63 12.39 1.78 -5.10
N LYS A 64 12.26 3.10 -5.30
CA LYS A 64 12.87 3.77 -6.43
C LYS A 64 14.39 3.66 -6.39
N LYS A 65 14.99 3.79 -5.22
CA LYS A 65 16.43 3.64 -5.06
C LYS A 65 16.87 2.22 -5.38
N LEU A 66 16.13 1.24 -4.93
CA LEU A 66 16.43 -0.16 -5.24
C LEU A 66 16.36 -0.44 -6.73
N LYS A 67 15.35 0.09 -7.40
CA LYS A 67 15.20 -0.10 -8.84
C LYS A 67 16.35 0.54 -9.61
N ARG A 68 16.80 1.72 -9.18
CA ARG A 68 17.95 2.39 -9.81
C ARG A 68 19.21 1.55 -9.64
N SER A 69 19.45 1.03 -8.44
CA SER A 69 20.63 0.20 -8.18
C SER A 69 20.57 -1.09 -8.99
N ALA A 70 19.43 -1.76 -9.00
CA ALA A 70 19.26 -2.99 -9.75
C ALA A 70 19.47 -2.76 -11.25
N LYS A 71 18.93 -1.68 -11.76
CA LYS A 71 19.10 -1.33 -13.18
C LYS A 71 20.55 -1.07 -13.53
N LYS A 72 21.28 -0.39 -12.64
CA LYS A 72 22.68 -0.10 -12.81
C LYS A 72 23.51 -1.38 -12.87
N TYR A 73 23.25 -2.32 -11.96
CA TYR A 73 23.93 -3.61 -11.95
C TYR A 73 23.62 -4.43 -13.19
N THR A 74 22.38 -4.41 -13.61
CA THR A 74 21.95 -5.12 -14.81
C THR A 74 22.70 -4.59 -16.04
N ASN A 75 22.84 -3.29 -16.16
CA ASN A 75 23.58 -2.68 -17.27
C ASN A 75 25.04 -3.09 -17.25
N ASN A 76 25.66 -3.14 -16.08
CA ASN A 76 27.05 -3.58 -15.96
C ASN A 76 27.21 -5.02 -16.37
N SER A 77 26.28 -5.88 -15.98
CA SER A 77 26.30 -7.28 -16.38
C SER A 77 26.21 -7.45 -17.89
N LYS A 78 25.39 -6.65 -18.54
CA LYS A 78 25.26 -6.68 -19.99
C LYS A 78 26.55 -6.26 -20.69
N LYS A 79 27.25 -5.29 -20.11
CA LYS A 79 28.51 -4.84 -20.68
C LYS A 79 29.60 -5.90 -20.63
N GLU A 80 29.57 -6.71 -19.59
CA GLU A 80 30.53 -7.78 -19.41
C GLU A 80 30.29 -8.94 -20.39
N ASP A 81 29.07 -9.11 -20.80
CA ASP A 81 28.70 -10.12 -21.77
C ASP A 81 29.14 -9.70 -23.18
#